data_2b67c4aa2ecfe9f2d5de0d0f62d89c7a
#
_entry.id   2b67c4aa2ecfe9f2d5de0d0f62d89c7a
#
_cell.length_a   1.000
_cell.length_b   1.000
_cell.length_c   1.000
_cell.angle_alpha   90.00
_cell.angle_beta   90.00
_cell.angle_gamma   90.00
#
_symmetry.space_group_name_H-M   'P 1'
#
loop_
_entity.id
_entity.type
_entity.pdbx_description
1 polymer ?
#
loop_
_entity_poly.entity_id
_entity_poly.type
_entity_poly.pdbx_seq_one_letter_code
_entity_poly.pdbx_strand_id
1 'polypeptide(L)'
;MEIRELFSKISSTAGTAEKSAIMNDNINDTIKQIYEDTYNKDRNYGVKKFDMPTKGGFDTIDKNYNKFHDMLDKLNAREVTGNDAIALVEKTIGGFCIGDQEILKAILQRKLTIGLSKASFDKLIGEEATKEFTVTLAHLLDKVKGVNPIDGTFFASRKCDGCRCIVMVKKTSKNVSIDFISRQGKPFTTLDNVKEGVEWLVRDLPTGNYVFDGELCIVDENGDEHFDWIMKEIKKKNWTIENPCYQIFDFVTLQEFEMKTKSAIFSERYKEMQKMFKGNKFTTIKLLEQERITSQEDFDRWSQYVEDGNWEGFMLRKDVEFEVGRTKNLLKIKKFDDAEYVVKDIEIAEMTTSEPGKGNVKFTGVKSLIIEHKGNDVNVGSGLSREQRIEWMKHPSKIIGKTITVKYFEITKNKQGQESLRFPTLKYVYENGRNV
;
A
#
# COMPACT_ATOMS: atom_id res chain seq x y z
N MET A 1 -17.06 24.36 -23.52
CA MET A 1 -15.57 24.41 -23.63
C MET A 1 -15.11 22.98 -23.82
N GLU A 2 -14.22 22.72 -24.77
CA GLU A 2 -13.65 21.37 -24.97
C GLU A 2 -12.84 20.94 -23.75
N ILE A 3 -12.83 19.63 -23.45
CA ILE A 3 -12.15 19.07 -22.25
C ILE A 3 -10.66 19.42 -22.25
N ARG A 4 -10.00 19.38 -23.40
CA ARG A 4 -8.59 19.77 -23.52
C ARG A 4 -8.37 21.24 -23.14
N GLU A 5 -9.22 22.13 -23.62
CA GLU A 5 -9.15 23.56 -23.30
C GLU A 5 -9.45 23.81 -21.82
N LEU A 6 -10.42 23.10 -21.25
CA LEU A 6 -10.75 23.16 -19.83
C LEU A 6 -9.56 22.75 -18.96
N PHE A 7 -8.92 21.63 -19.26
CA PHE A 7 -7.76 21.14 -18.48
C PHE A 7 -6.56 22.07 -18.62
N SER A 8 -6.34 22.63 -19.82
CA SER A 8 -5.30 23.65 -20.04
C SER A 8 -5.56 24.92 -19.25
N LYS A 9 -6.81 25.42 -19.26
CA LYS A 9 -7.22 26.60 -18.51
C LYS A 9 -7.03 26.41 -17.01
N ILE A 10 -7.47 25.27 -16.44
CA ILE A 10 -7.29 24.96 -15.04
C ILE A 10 -5.79 24.86 -14.69
N SER A 11 -4.99 24.24 -15.54
CA SER A 11 -3.53 24.10 -15.29
C SER A 11 -2.83 25.47 -15.26
N SER A 12 -3.24 26.41 -16.12
CA SER A 12 -2.66 27.75 -16.22
C SER A 12 -3.21 28.76 -15.20
N THR A 13 -4.34 28.48 -14.57
CA THR A 13 -4.94 29.35 -13.54
C THR A 13 -4.12 29.32 -12.23
N ALA A 14 -4.00 30.46 -11.57
CA ALA A 14 -3.36 30.56 -10.27
C ALA A 14 -4.29 30.23 -9.12
N GLY A 15 -4.27 29.74 -8.12
CA GLY A 15 -5.20 29.59 -6.98
C GLY A 15 -6.18 28.42 -7.09
N THR A 16 -6.27 27.62 -6.01
CA THR A 16 -7.08 26.39 -5.97
C THR A 16 -8.58 26.70 -6.02
N ALA A 17 -9.02 27.79 -5.42
CA ALA A 17 -10.44 28.16 -5.39
C ALA A 17 -10.97 28.48 -6.81
N GLU A 18 -10.20 29.28 -7.58
CA GLU A 18 -10.56 29.63 -8.95
C GLU A 18 -10.55 28.41 -9.88
N LYS A 19 -9.55 27.53 -9.76
CA LYS A 19 -9.50 26.26 -10.48
C LYS A 19 -10.71 25.38 -10.18
N SER A 20 -11.11 25.33 -8.91
CA SER A 20 -12.30 24.58 -8.49
C SER A 20 -13.59 25.17 -9.07
N ALA A 21 -13.71 26.48 -9.11
CA ALA A 21 -14.88 27.16 -9.72
C ALA A 21 -14.95 26.85 -11.23
N ILE A 22 -13.84 26.99 -11.96
CA ILE A 22 -13.78 26.66 -13.40
C ILE A 22 -14.17 25.21 -13.66
N MET A 23 -13.69 24.26 -12.85
CA MET A 23 -14.04 22.85 -12.99
C MET A 23 -15.53 22.63 -12.70
N ASN A 24 -16.05 23.20 -11.60
CA ASN A 24 -17.44 23.04 -11.18
C ASN A 24 -18.42 23.48 -12.26
N ASP A 25 -18.14 24.61 -12.91
CA ASP A 25 -19.00 25.17 -13.98
C ASP A 25 -19.01 24.33 -15.26
N ASN A 26 -18.10 23.35 -15.38
CA ASN A 26 -17.92 22.54 -16.59
C ASN A 26 -18.05 21.03 -16.33
N ILE A 27 -18.37 20.58 -15.11
CA ILE A 27 -18.58 19.16 -14.80
C ILE A 27 -19.71 18.61 -15.66
N ASN A 28 -19.40 17.52 -16.37
CA ASN A 28 -20.34 16.73 -17.16
C ASN A 28 -20.06 15.24 -16.98
N ASP A 29 -20.86 14.38 -17.60
CA ASP A 29 -20.71 12.93 -17.45
C ASP A 29 -19.37 12.41 -17.99
N THR A 30 -18.82 13.00 -19.06
CA THR A 30 -17.50 12.64 -19.56
C THR A 30 -16.40 12.97 -18.56
N ILE A 31 -16.45 14.13 -17.90
CA ILE A 31 -15.49 14.52 -16.87
C ILE A 31 -15.59 13.61 -15.64
N LYS A 32 -16.81 13.24 -15.23
CA LYS A 32 -17.02 12.26 -14.16
C LYS A 32 -16.43 10.90 -14.53
N GLN A 33 -16.62 10.45 -15.78
CA GLN A 33 -16.05 9.21 -16.26
C GLN A 33 -14.52 9.25 -16.34
N ILE A 34 -13.94 10.35 -16.82
CA ILE A 34 -12.48 10.59 -16.80
C ILE A 34 -11.94 10.51 -15.37
N TYR A 35 -12.65 11.10 -14.41
CA TYR A 35 -12.29 11.05 -13.01
C TYR A 35 -12.30 9.61 -12.50
N GLU A 36 -13.37 8.86 -12.75
CA GLU A 36 -13.54 7.47 -12.38
C GLU A 36 -12.43 6.60 -12.97
N ASP A 37 -12.18 6.73 -14.27
CA ASP A 37 -11.12 5.97 -14.97
C ASP A 37 -9.72 6.31 -14.47
N THR A 38 -9.50 7.53 -14.02
CA THR A 38 -8.19 7.95 -13.50
C THR A 38 -7.98 7.52 -12.05
N TYR A 39 -8.98 7.66 -11.18
CA TYR A 39 -8.78 7.62 -9.73
C TYR A 39 -9.42 6.42 -9.02
N ASN A 40 -10.33 5.68 -9.65
CA ASN A 40 -10.87 4.46 -9.08
C ASN A 40 -9.78 3.39 -8.96
N LYS A 41 -9.43 3.02 -7.72
CA LYS A 41 -8.38 2.06 -7.40
C LYS A 41 -8.72 0.61 -7.74
N ASP A 42 -10.00 0.30 -7.88
CA ASP A 42 -10.46 -1.05 -8.20
C ASP A 42 -10.25 -1.40 -9.67
N ARG A 43 -10.06 -0.39 -10.51
CA ARG A 43 -9.71 -0.58 -11.92
C ARG A 43 -8.20 -0.82 -12.08
N ASN A 44 -7.81 -1.83 -12.84
CA ASN A 44 -6.43 -2.16 -13.13
C ASN A 44 -6.21 -2.44 -14.62
N TYR A 45 -5.53 -1.55 -15.31
CA TYR A 45 -5.34 -1.62 -16.75
C TYR A 45 -4.15 -2.46 -17.19
N GLY A 46 -3.19 -2.75 -16.30
CA GLY A 46 -2.07 -3.68 -16.57
C GLY A 46 -1.02 -3.20 -17.57
N VAL A 47 -1.27 -2.13 -18.34
CA VAL A 47 -0.36 -1.58 -19.34
C VAL A 47 0.36 -0.36 -18.77
N LYS A 48 1.69 -0.45 -18.61
CA LYS A 48 2.52 0.65 -18.06
C LYS A 48 3.40 1.31 -19.12
N LYS A 49 3.80 0.58 -20.15
CA LYS A 49 4.67 1.04 -21.24
C LYS A 49 4.02 0.70 -22.56
N PHE A 50 3.97 1.64 -23.45
CA PHE A 50 3.51 1.53 -24.84
C PHE A 50 4.06 2.70 -25.61
N ASP A 51 4.13 2.60 -26.94
CA ASP A 51 4.61 3.65 -27.80
C ASP A 51 3.48 4.60 -28.17
N MET A 52 3.74 5.91 -28.05
CA MET A 52 2.75 6.91 -28.43
C MET A 52 2.64 6.98 -29.95
N PRO A 53 1.41 6.94 -30.49
CA PRO A 53 1.21 7.12 -31.93
C PRO A 53 1.78 8.45 -32.41
N THR A 54 2.50 8.42 -33.55
CA THR A 54 3.10 9.62 -34.14
C THR A 54 2.12 10.45 -34.96
N LYS A 55 0.96 9.85 -35.28
CA LYS A 55 -0.12 10.51 -36.04
C LYS A 55 -1.40 10.45 -35.21
N GLY A 56 -2.18 11.52 -35.25
CA GLY A 56 -3.51 11.57 -34.66
C GLY A 56 -4.59 11.13 -35.64
N GLY A 57 -5.63 10.50 -35.09
CA GLY A 57 -6.88 10.25 -35.79
C GLY A 57 -7.86 11.43 -35.68
N PHE A 58 -9.15 11.16 -35.90
CA PHE A 58 -10.21 12.17 -35.94
C PHE A 58 -11.11 12.16 -34.67
N ASP A 59 -10.94 11.18 -33.79
CA ASP A 59 -11.72 11.12 -32.56
C ASP A 59 -11.27 12.21 -31.58
N THR A 60 -12.19 12.71 -30.78
CA THR A 60 -11.92 13.66 -29.69
C THR A 60 -12.48 13.12 -28.39
N ILE A 61 -11.90 13.54 -27.26
CA ILE A 61 -12.40 13.17 -25.92
C ILE A 61 -13.86 13.60 -25.77
N ASP A 62 -14.20 14.78 -26.24
CA ASP A 62 -15.56 15.33 -26.10
C ASP A 62 -16.65 14.49 -26.79
N LYS A 63 -16.32 13.82 -27.89
CA LYS A 63 -17.29 13.08 -28.72
C LYS A 63 -17.15 11.56 -28.60
N ASN A 64 -15.97 11.05 -28.35
CA ASN A 64 -15.66 9.64 -28.53
C ASN A 64 -14.99 9.02 -27.31
N TYR A 65 -15.07 9.64 -26.12
CA TYR A 65 -14.42 9.13 -24.90
C TYR A 65 -14.86 7.69 -24.57
N ASN A 66 -16.10 7.31 -24.89
CA ASN A 66 -16.60 5.95 -24.71
C ASN A 66 -15.72 4.88 -25.37
N LYS A 67 -15.12 5.14 -26.54
CA LYS A 67 -14.20 4.19 -27.18
C LYS A 67 -12.98 3.92 -26.33
N PHE A 68 -12.46 4.93 -25.65
CA PHE A 68 -11.34 4.80 -24.74
C PHE A 68 -11.78 4.11 -23.43
N HIS A 69 -12.92 4.47 -22.89
CA HIS A 69 -13.48 3.83 -21.70
C HIS A 69 -13.72 2.33 -21.93
N ASP A 70 -14.33 1.92 -23.06
CA ASP A 70 -14.55 0.51 -23.42
C ASP A 70 -13.22 -0.27 -23.52
N MET A 71 -12.16 0.37 -24.02
CA MET A 71 -10.82 -0.23 -24.01
C MET A 71 -10.33 -0.43 -22.57
N LEU A 72 -10.49 0.58 -21.70
CA LEU A 72 -10.12 0.47 -20.29
C LEU A 72 -10.90 -0.63 -19.57
N ASP A 73 -12.17 -0.84 -19.89
CA ASP A 73 -12.99 -1.93 -19.35
C ASP A 73 -12.46 -3.31 -19.74
N LYS A 74 -12.11 -3.51 -21.00
CA LYS A 74 -11.49 -4.76 -21.48
C LYS A 74 -10.16 -5.06 -20.78
N LEU A 75 -9.33 -4.03 -20.57
CA LEU A 75 -8.08 -4.15 -19.82
C LEU A 75 -8.34 -4.51 -18.35
N ASN A 76 -9.30 -3.85 -17.72
CA ASN A 76 -9.67 -4.09 -16.33
C ASN A 76 -10.25 -5.50 -16.12
N ALA A 77 -11.11 -5.96 -17.02
CA ALA A 77 -11.67 -7.32 -17.04
C ALA A 77 -10.61 -8.37 -17.41
N ARG A 78 -9.41 -7.95 -17.85
CA ARG A 78 -8.34 -8.83 -18.36
C ARG A 78 -8.76 -9.69 -19.54
N GLU A 79 -9.68 -9.20 -20.35
CA GLU A 79 -10.07 -9.83 -21.63
C GLU A 79 -8.89 -9.82 -22.63
N VAL A 80 -8.06 -8.77 -22.55
CA VAL A 80 -6.86 -8.61 -23.34
C VAL A 80 -5.67 -8.35 -22.43
N THR A 81 -4.54 -9.05 -22.64
CA THR A 81 -3.34 -8.97 -21.79
C THR A 81 -2.06 -9.02 -22.63
N GLY A 82 -0.90 -8.71 -22.03
CA GLY A 82 0.40 -8.81 -22.68
C GLY A 82 0.53 -7.87 -23.90
N ASN A 83 1.12 -8.36 -24.97
CA ASN A 83 1.36 -7.58 -26.20
C ASN A 83 0.07 -7.15 -26.90
N ASP A 84 -0.98 -7.96 -26.83
CA ASP A 84 -2.28 -7.62 -27.43
C ASP A 84 -2.91 -6.43 -26.70
N ALA A 85 -2.74 -6.33 -25.39
CA ALA A 85 -3.19 -5.17 -24.62
C ALA A 85 -2.41 -3.89 -25.00
N ILE A 86 -1.10 -4.00 -25.25
CA ILE A 86 -0.28 -2.88 -25.73
C ILE A 86 -0.78 -2.43 -27.10
N ALA A 87 -0.94 -3.35 -28.03
CA ALA A 87 -1.43 -3.05 -29.39
C ALA A 87 -2.84 -2.43 -29.37
N LEU A 88 -3.73 -2.91 -28.48
CA LEU A 88 -5.06 -2.34 -28.32
C LEU A 88 -5.01 -0.89 -27.81
N VAL A 89 -4.14 -0.59 -26.84
CA VAL A 89 -3.92 0.76 -26.30
C VAL A 89 -3.41 1.70 -27.41
N GLU A 90 -2.35 1.30 -28.12
CA GLU A 90 -1.75 2.10 -29.19
C GLU A 90 -2.75 2.40 -30.32
N LYS A 91 -3.50 1.38 -30.74
CA LYS A 91 -4.55 1.53 -31.76
C LYS A 91 -5.65 2.47 -31.28
N THR A 92 -6.13 2.32 -30.05
CA THR A 92 -7.24 3.12 -29.53
C THR A 92 -6.81 4.57 -29.37
N ILE A 93 -5.66 4.84 -28.72
CA ILE A 93 -5.13 6.19 -28.55
C ILE A 93 -4.82 6.84 -29.91
N GLY A 94 -4.28 6.08 -30.87
CA GLY A 94 -4.00 6.56 -32.21
C GLY A 94 -5.23 6.99 -33.01
N GLY A 95 -6.42 6.52 -32.66
CA GLY A 95 -7.70 6.98 -33.23
C GLY A 95 -8.07 8.40 -32.82
N PHE A 96 -7.51 8.92 -31.72
CA PHE A 96 -7.78 10.27 -31.22
C PHE A 96 -6.82 11.32 -31.82
N CYS A 97 -7.27 12.57 -31.84
CA CYS A 97 -6.44 13.69 -32.26
C CYS A 97 -5.22 13.85 -31.34
N ILE A 98 -4.09 14.31 -31.90
CA ILE A 98 -2.81 14.43 -31.18
C ILE A 98 -2.94 15.20 -29.86
N GLY A 99 -3.76 16.26 -29.83
CA GLY A 99 -3.95 17.06 -28.61
C GLY A 99 -4.60 16.31 -27.44
N ASP A 100 -5.35 15.25 -27.72
CA ASP A 100 -6.06 14.45 -26.71
C ASP A 100 -5.24 13.23 -26.26
N GLN A 101 -4.31 12.75 -27.08
CA GLN A 101 -3.56 11.52 -26.81
C GLN A 101 -2.77 11.57 -25.50
N GLU A 102 -2.16 12.71 -25.16
CA GLU A 102 -1.41 12.86 -23.90
C GLU A 102 -2.35 12.84 -22.66
N ILE A 103 -3.57 13.36 -22.79
CA ILE A 103 -4.59 13.28 -21.75
C ILE A 103 -4.99 11.82 -21.54
N LEU A 104 -5.29 11.09 -22.61
CA LEU A 104 -5.68 9.68 -22.54
C LEU A 104 -4.56 8.80 -21.96
N LYS A 105 -3.32 9.06 -22.33
CA LYS A 105 -2.14 8.42 -21.72
C LYS A 105 -2.06 8.70 -20.21
N ALA A 106 -2.27 9.97 -19.80
CA ALA A 106 -2.23 10.35 -18.41
C ALA A 106 -3.35 9.66 -17.59
N ILE A 107 -4.55 9.50 -18.17
CA ILE A 107 -5.66 8.74 -17.58
C ILE A 107 -5.27 7.26 -17.39
N LEU A 108 -4.81 6.60 -18.47
CA LEU A 108 -4.37 5.19 -18.42
C LEU A 108 -3.26 4.97 -17.38
N GLN A 109 -2.30 5.88 -17.29
CA GLN A 109 -1.20 5.83 -16.34
C GLN A 109 -1.57 6.33 -14.94
N ARG A 110 -2.82 6.81 -14.73
CA ARG A 110 -3.29 7.40 -13.46
C ARG A 110 -2.44 8.57 -12.99
N LYS A 111 -1.99 9.39 -13.92
CA LYS A 111 -1.11 10.55 -13.71
C LYS A 111 -1.71 11.83 -14.29
N LEU A 112 -3.03 11.94 -14.31
CA LEU A 112 -3.70 13.13 -14.82
C LEU A 112 -3.38 14.34 -13.91
N THR A 113 -2.60 15.28 -14.45
CA THR A 113 -2.16 16.50 -13.77
C THR A 113 -2.81 17.70 -14.43
N ILE A 114 -3.99 18.08 -13.94
CA ILE A 114 -4.74 19.24 -14.43
C ILE A 114 -4.63 20.45 -13.49
N GLY A 115 -3.67 20.42 -12.54
CA GLY A 115 -3.52 21.51 -11.58
C GLY A 115 -4.53 21.52 -10.42
N LEU A 116 -5.43 20.54 -10.35
CA LEU A 116 -6.29 20.23 -9.21
C LEU A 116 -5.79 18.95 -8.53
N SER A 117 -5.75 18.95 -7.19
CA SER A 117 -5.49 17.72 -6.44
C SER A 117 -6.69 16.77 -6.55
N LYS A 118 -6.43 15.45 -6.37
CA LYS A 118 -7.52 14.47 -6.27
C LYS A 118 -8.57 14.90 -5.22
N ALA A 119 -8.11 15.30 -4.03
CA ALA A 119 -9.00 15.74 -2.94
C ALA A 119 -9.86 16.97 -3.30
N SER A 120 -9.35 17.89 -4.14
CA SER A 120 -10.13 19.01 -4.65
C SER A 120 -11.17 18.54 -5.67
N PHE A 121 -10.82 17.58 -6.50
CA PHE A 121 -11.71 17.01 -7.50
C PHE A 121 -12.81 16.15 -6.84
N ASP A 122 -12.47 15.35 -5.80
CA ASP A 122 -13.43 14.56 -4.99
C ASP A 122 -14.58 15.45 -4.46
N LYS A 123 -14.22 16.61 -3.92
CA LYS A 123 -15.23 17.57 -3.40
C LYS A 123 -16.17 18.12 -4.46
N LEU A 124 -15.74 18.20 -5.71
CA LEU A 124 -16.54 18.74 -6.82
C LEU A 124 -17.47 17.69 -7.42
N ILE A 125 -17.04 16.43 -7.46
CA ILE A 125 -17.82 15.33 -8.05
C ILE A 125 -18.84 14.76 -7.04
N GLY A 126 -18.64 15.02 -5.75
CA GLY A 126 -19.42 14.46 -4.65
C GLY A 126 -18.75 13.26 -4.00
N GLU A 127 -18.88 13.16 -2.67
CA GLU A 127 -18.15 12.19 -1.83
C GLU A 127 -18.46 10.70 -2.14
N GLU A 128 -19.51 10.39 -2.89
CA GLU A 128 -19.87 9.00 -3.22
C GLU A 128 -19.01 8.37 -4.31
N ALA A 129 -18.34 9.19 -5.13
CA ALA A 129 -17.61 8.67 -6.30
C ALA A 129 -16.31 7.91 -5.96
N THR A 130 -15.70 8.14 -4.80
CA THR A 130 -14.51 7.42 -4.36
C THR A 130 -14.37 7.37 -2.85
N LYS A 131 -15.27 6.71 -2.14
CA LYS A 131 -14.96 6.29 -0.77
C LYS A 131 -13.76 5.35 -0.82
N GLU A 132 -12.59 5.91 -0.55
CA GLU A 132 -11.38 5.08 -0.45
C GLU A 132 -11.58 4.07 0.69
N PHE A 133 -11.50 2.79 0.34
CA PHE A 133 -11.38 1.75 1.35
C PHE A 133 -10.11 2.02 2.15
N THR A 134 -10.27 2.44 3.38
CA THR A 134 -9.17 2.87 4.23
C THR A 134 -9.15 2.03 5.50
N VAL A 135 -7.97 1.52 5.85
CA VAL A 135 -7.72 0.77 7.08
C VAL A 135 -6.77 1.53 7.98
N THR A 136 -6.71 1.17 9.26
CA THR A 136 -5.70 1.72 10.18
C THR A 136 -4.29 1.39 9.72
N LEU A 137 -3.41 2.38 9.69
CA LEU A 137 -2.02 2.27 9.24
C LEU A 137 -1.04 2.76 10.33
N ALA A 138 0.01 1.96 10.55
CA ALA A 138 1.02 2.25 11.55
C ALA A 138 2.09 3.23 11.06
N HIS A 139 2.58 4.09 11.98
CA HIS A 139 3.87 4.75 11.84
C HIS A 139 5.01 3.86 12.37
N LEU A 140 6.24 4.09 11.89
CA LEU A 140 7.44 3.62 12.58
C LEU A 140 7.61 4.43 13.87
N LEU A 141 7.92 3.76 14.98
CA LEU A 141 8.10 4.43 16.28
C LEU A 141 9.18 5.52 16.23
N ASP A 142 10.30 5.25 15.59
CA ASP A 142 11.44 6.17 15.41
C ASP A 142 11.12 7.43 14.57
N LYS A 143 10.00 7.42 13.83
CA LYS A 143 9.53 8.56 13.02
C LYS A 143 8.47 9.41 13.73
N VAL A 144 8.07 9.06 14.93
CA VAL A 144 7.03 9.78 15.69
C VAL A 144 7.62 10.45 16.92
N LYS A 145 7.46 11.76 17.02
CA LYS A 145 7.91 12.54 18.19
C LYS A 145 6.80 12.66 19.23
N GLY A 146 7.18 12.70 20.50
CA GLY A 146 6.26 12.97 21.60
C GLY A 146 5.35 11.80 22.00
N VAL A 147 5.70 10.58 21.61
CA VAL A 147 5.03 9.34 22.05
C VAL A 147 5.90 8.63 23.08
N ASN A 148 5.33 8.30 24.23
CA ASN A 148 5.95 7.43 25.21
C ASN A 148 5.31 6.04 25.11
N PRO A 149 5.98 5.02 24.58
CA PRO A 149 5.41 3.69 24.37
C PRO A 149 5.20 2.88 25.67
N ILE A 150 5.79 3.33 26.78
CA ILE A 150 5.78 2.64 28.08
C ILE A 150 4.92 3.35 29.13
N ASP A 151 4.02 4.23 28.71
CA ASP A 151 3.14 5.00 29.60
C ASP A 151 1.90 4.22 30.09
N GLY A 152 1.81 2.93 29.76
CA GLY A 152 0.68 2.08 30.12
C GLY A 152 -0.53 2.23 29.20
N THR A 153 -0.45 3.03 28.15
CA THR A 153 -1.55 3.23 27.20
C THR A 153 -1.47 2.36 25.95
N PHE A 154 -0.38 1.62 25.75
CA PHE A 154 -0.18 0.79 24.57
C PHE A 154 -0.26 -0.70 24.87
N PHE A 155 -0.75 -1.45 23.89
CA PHE A 155 -0.69 -2.91 23.83
C PHE A 155 0.33 -3.32 22.77
N ALA A 156 1.23 -4.23 23.13
CA ALA A 156 2.16 -4.86 22.20
C ALA A 156 1.56 -6.14 21.62
N SER A 157 1.86 -6.39 20.37
CA SER A 157 1.58 -7.66 19.68
C SER A 157 2.68 -7.98 18.68
N ARG A 158 2.85 -9.26 18.36
CA ARG A 158 3.73 -9.69 17.27
C ARG A 158 3.33 -8.95 15.98
N LYS A 159 4.30 -8.50 15.22
CA LYS A 159 4.06 -8.04 13.85
C LYS A 159 4.10 -9.26 12.93
N CYS A 160 2.93 -9.71 12.52
CA CYS A 160 2.79 -10.82 11.59
C CYS A 160 3.42 -10.47 10.23
N ASP A 161 4.10 -11.43 9.61
CA ASP A 161 4.65 -11.30 8.26
C ASP A 161 3.75 -12.02 7.25
N GLY A 162 2.63 -11.39 6.93
CA GLY A 162 1.58 -11.94 6.09
C GLY A 162 0.97 -10.91 5.14
N CYS A 163 -0.27 -11.16 4.78
CA CYS A 163 -1.07 -10.30 3.92
C CYS A 163 -2.28 -9.76 4.70
N ARG A 164 -2.36 -8.42 4.88
CA ARG A 164 -3.51 -7.79 5.54
C ARG A 164 -4.80 -8.21 4.90
N CYS A 165 -5.72 -8.71 5.73
CA CYS A 165 -7.07 -9.09 5.35
C CYS A 165 -8.10 -8.44 6.26
N ILE A 166 -9.08 -7.78 5.67
CA ILE A 166 -10.28 -7.28 6.34
C ILE A 166 -11.40 -8.24 6.02
N VAL A 167 -12.05 -8.76 7.04
CA VAL A 167 -13.19 -9.66 6.88
C VAL A 167 -14.45 -8.90 7.21
N MET A 168 -15.31 -8.73 6.21
CA MET A 168 -16.62 -8.12 6.36
C MET A 168 -17.68 -9.22 6.52
N VAL A 169 -18.43 -9.15 7.60
CA VAL A 169 -19.48 -10.12 7.91
C VAL A 169 -20.83 -9.41 7.94
N LYS A 170 -21.77 -9.92 7.16
CA LYS A 170 -23.18 -9.54 7.25
C LYS A 170 -23.97 -10.71 7.84
N LYS A 171 -24.39 -10.56 9.09
CA LYS A 171 -25.18 -11.56 9.82
C LYS A 171 -26.64 -11.16 9.84
N THR A 172 -27.50 -12.00 9.31
CA THR A 172 -28.95 -11.90 9.41
C THR A 172 -29.51 -13.05 10.26
N SER A 173 -30.80 -13.05 10.54
CA SER A 173 -31.43 -14.17 11.27
C SER A 173 -31.43 -15.50 10.49
N LYS A 174 -31.15 -15.48 9.18
CA LYS A 174 -31.22 -16.65 8.29
C LYS A 174 -29.89 -17.04 7.68
N ASN A 175 -28.95 -16.10 7.55
CA ASN A 175 -27.71 -16.31 6.82
C ASN A 175 -26.56 -15.44 7.34
N VAL A 176 -25.33 -15.93 7.13
CA VAL A 176 -24.08 -15.19 7.33
C VAL A 176 -23.38 -15.08 5.98
N SER A 177 -23.11 -13.86 5.53
CA SER A 177 -22.28 -13.58 4.36
C SER A 177 -20.93 -13.06 4.83
N ILE A 178 -19.85 -13.55 4.22
CA ILE A 178 -18.47 -13.24 4.60
C ILE A 178 -17.70 -12.87 3.34
N ASP A 179 -17.11 -11.68 3.34
CA ASP A 179 -16.25 -11.16 2.30
C ASP A 179 -14.84 -10.92 2.86
N PHE A 180 -13.84 -11.43 2.17
CA PHE A 180 -12.42 -11.23 2.49
C PHE A 180 -11.85 -10.16 1.56
N ILE A 181 -11.29 -9.12 2.14
CA ILE A 181 -10.89 -7.92 1.40
C ILE A 181 -9.45 -7.54 1.75
N SER A 182 -8.65 -7.25 0.73
CA SER A 182 -7.28 -6.78 0.93
C SER A 182 -7.24 -5.38 1.56
N ARG A 183 -6.07 -4.98 2.04
CA ARG A 183 -5.80 -3.61 2.51
C ARG A 183 -6.20 -2.50 1.53
N GLN A 184 -6.31 -2.82 0.24
CA GLN A 184 -6.67 -1.87 -0.83
C GLN A 184 -8.14 -1.99 -1.27
N GLY A 185 -8.98 -2.76 -0.55
CA GLY A 185 -10.38 -2.96 -0.91
C GLY A 185 -10.62 -4.07 -1.94
N LYS A 186 -9.59 -4.82 -2.39
CA LYS A 186 -9.75 -5.87 -3.40
C LYS A 186 -10.15 -7.20 -2.76
N PRO A 187 -11.13 -7.92 -3.33
CA PRO A 187 -11.58 -9.20 -2.80
C PRO A 187 -10.49 -10.27 -2.91
N PHE A 188 -10.45 -11.15 -1.91
CA PHE A 188 -9.75 -12.43 -1.93
C PHE A 188 -10.76 -13.56 -2.13
N THR A 189 -10.49 -14.46 -3.06
CA THR A 189 -11.38 -15.57 -3.44
C THR A 189 -10.79 -16.94 -3.12
N THR A 190 -9.74 -17.00 -2.32
CA THR A 190 -8.94 -18.20 -2.05
C THR A 190 -9.06 -18.69 -0.60
N LEU A 191 -10.03 -18.18 0.18
CA LEU A 191 -10.10 -18.29 1.64
C LEU A 191 -11.30 -19.07 2.17
N ASP A 192 -11.84 -19.99 1.38
CA ASP A 192 -12.99 -20.80 1.81
C ASP A 192 -12.72 -21.55 3.13
N ASN A 193 -11.50 -22.04 3.35
CA ASN A 193 -11.10 -22.71 4.59
C ASN A 193 -11.13 -21.80 5.85
N VAL A 194 -11.06 -20.47 5.67
CA VAL A 194 -11.16 -19.50 6.78
C VAL A 194 -12.62 -19.21 7.13
N LYS A 195 -13.52 -19.38 6.15
CA LYS A 195 -14.92 -18.98 6.25
C LYS A 195 -15.65 -19.66 7.39
N GLU A 196 -15.48 -20.97 7.55
CA GLU A 196 -16.12 -21.74 8.64
C GLU A 196 -15.70 -21.25 10.02
N GLY A 197 -14.40 -20.95 10.18
CA GLY A 197 -13.89 -20.37 11.43
C GLY A 197 -14.51 -19.01 11.73
N VAL A 198 -14.68 -18.14 10.73
CA VAL A 198 -15.33 -16.84 10.88
C VAL A 198 -16.82 -16.99 11.18
N GLU A 199 -17.53 -17.90 10.52
CA GLU A 199 -18.93 -18.23 10.82
C GLU A 199 -19.10 -18.66 12.27
N TRP A 200 -18.23 -19.54 12.75
CA TRP A 200 -18.20 -19.96 14.14
C TRP A 200 -17.92 -18.78 15.07
N LEU A 201 -17.00 -17.91 14.73
CA LEU A 201 -16.61 -16.76 15.55
C LEU A 201 -17.79 -15.79 15.81
N VAL A 202 -18.63 -15.59 14.79
CA VAL A 202 -19.79 -14.68 14.89
C VAL A 202 -21.08 -15.36 15.35
N ARG A 203 -21.06 -16.65 15.72
CA ARG A 203 -22.25 -17.43 16.04
C ARG A 203 -23.14 -16.82 17.11
N ASP A 204 -22.52 -16.25 18.16
CA ASP A 204 -23.22 -15.68 19.32
C ASP A 204 -23.45 -14.17 19.21
N LEU A 205 -22.95 -13.51 18.16
CA LEU A 205 -23.19 -12.09 17.92
C LEU A 205 -24.65 -11.86 17.47
N PRO A 206 -25.24 -10.70 17.81
CA PRO A 206 -26.52 -10.27 17.25
C PRO A 206 -26.52 -10.21 15.72
N THR A 207 -27.69 -10.07 15.11
CA THR A 207 -27.80 -9.68 13.69
C THR A 207 -27.17 -8.31 13.49
N GLY A 208 -26.32 -8.17 12.45
CA GLY A 208 -25.57 -6.94 12.24
C GLY A 208 -24.49 -7.10 11.16
N ASN A 209 -23.76 -6.03 10.95
CA ASN A 209 -22.61 -6.00 10.05
C ASN A 209 -21.34 -5.77 10.87
N TYR A 210 -20.36 -6.65 10.72
CA TYR A 210 -19.14 -6.69 11.52
C TYR A 210 -17.91 -6.68 10.64
N VAL A 211 -16.81 -6.16 11.19
CA VAL A 211 -15.52 -6.11 10.51
C VAL A 211 -14.45 -6.65 11.45
N PHE A 212 -13.73 -7.66 10.99
CA PHE A 212 -12.52 -8.15 11.63
C PHE A 212 -11.32 -7.67 10.85
N ASP A 213 -10.32 -7.23 11.58
CA ASP A 213 -9.06 -6.75 11.03
C ASP A 213 -7.94 -7.70 11.45
N GLY A 214 -7.19 -8.22 10.50
CA GLY A 214 -6.20 -9.24 10.78
C GLY A 214 -5.17 -9.39 9.65
N GLU A 215 -4.23 -10.29 9.89
CA GLU A 215 -3.20 -10.69 8.94
C GLU A 215 -3.38 -12.14 8.55
N LEU A 216 -3.33 -12.42 7.25
CA LEU A 216 -3.35 -13.74 6.67
C LEU A 216 -1.93 -14.25 6.54
N CYS A 217 -1.62 -15.37 7.20
CA CYS A 217 -0.33 -16.01 7.18
C CYS A 217 -0.45 -17.44 6.67
N ILE A 218 0.64 -18.00 6.16
CA ILE A 218 0.87 -19.43 6.08
C ILE A 218 2.06 -19.70 7.00
N VAL A 219 1.88 -20.66 7.88
CA VAL A 219 2.91 -21.05 8.84
C VAL A 219 3.43 -22.44 8.52
N ASP A 220 4.72 -22.67 8.76
CA ASP A 220 5.32 -23.99 8.61
C ASP A 220 5.08 -24.86 9.85
N GLU A 221 5.69 -26.05 9.87
CA GLU A 221 5.59 -27.02 10.97
C GLU A 221 6.17 -26.51 12.29
N ASN A 222 7.09 -25.53 12.22
CA ASN A 222 7.71 -24.88 13.39
C ASN A 222 6.86 -23.68 13.88
N GLY A 223 5.86 -23.26 13.12
CA GLY A 223 5.03 -22.10 13.43
C GLY A 223 5.60 -20.78 12.87
N ASP A 224 6.63 -20.85 12.01
CA ASP A 224 7.21 -19.69 11.37
C ASP A 224 6.35 -19.22 10.19
N GLU A 225 6.20 -17.90 10.05
CA GLU A 225 5.41 -17.27 8.99
C GLU A 225 6.26 -17.05 7.74
N HIS A 226 5.65 -17.35 6.58
CA HIS A 226 6.30 -17.21 5.29
C HIS A 226 5.52 -16.28 4.37
N PHE A 227 5.91 -15.02 4.31
CA PHE A 227 5.29 -13.99 3.47
C PHE A 227 5.21 -14.39 1.99
N ASP A 228 6.27 -14.97 1.44
CA ASP A 228 6.29 -15.38 0.04
C ASP A 228 5.27 -16.48 -0.27
N TRP A 229 4.99 -17.37 0.68
CA TRP A 229 4.02 -18.43 0.51
C TRP A 229 2.61 -17.85 0.40
N ILE A 230 2.20 -17.01 1.35
CA ILE A 230 0.86 -16.41 1.28
C ILE A 230 0.69 -15.51 0.05
N MET A 231 1.71 -14.73 -0.32
CA MET A 231 1.65 -13.85 -1.49
C MET A 231 1.60 -14.60 -2.83
N LYS A 232 2.10 -15.83 -2.86
CA LYS A 232 2.03 -16.73 -4.03
C LYS A 232 0.64 -17.37 -4.15
N GLU A 233 0.06 -17.79 -3.02
CA GLU A 233 -1.23 -18.49 -2.98
C GLU A 233 -2.43 -17.54 -3.14
N ILE A 234 -2.42 -16.38 -2.47
CA ILE A 234 -3.55 -15.46 -2.40
C ILE A 234 -3.97 -14.85 -3.76
N LYS A 235 -3.07 -14.89 -4.75
CA LYS A 235 -3.30 -14.35 -6.10
C LYS A 235 -3.80 -15.36 -7.11
N LYS A 236 -3.84 -16.64 -6.75
CA LYS A 236 -4.30 -17.69 -7.64
C LYS A 236 -5.81 -17.55 -7.89
N LYS A 237 -6.27 -17.99 -9.07
CA LYS A 237 -7.69 -18.05 -9.42
C LYS A 237 -8.18 -19.49 -9.31
N ASN A 238 -9.45 -19.68 -8.97
CA ASN A 238 -10.06 -21.02 -8.82
C ASN A 238 -9.23 -21.94 -7.91
N TRP A 239 -8.82 -21.40 -6.77
CA TRP A 239 -7.93 -22.05 -5.81
C TRP A 239 -8.40 -21.76 -4.39
N THR A 240 -8.24 -22.72 -3.50
CA THR A 240 -8.43 -22.54 -2.05
C THR A 240 -7.11 -22.83 -1.37
N ILE A 241 -6.66 -21.93 -0.49
CA ILE A 241 -5.41 -22.11 0.27
C ILE A 241 -5.65 -23.21 1.30
N GLU A 242 -4.78 -24.23 1.34
CA GLU A 242 -4.97 -25.39 2.20
C GLU A 242 -4.82 -25.09 3.68
N ASN A 243 -3.77 -24.36 4.07
CA ASN A 243 -3.40 -24.11 5.45
C ASN A 243 -3.27 -22.60 5.76
N PRO A 244 -4.29 -21.78 5.53
CA PRO A 244 -4.25 -20.37 5.90
C PRO A 244 -4.44 -20.23 7.42
N CYS A 245 -3.77 -19.25 8.02
CA CYS A 245 -4.01 -18.83 9.38
C CYS A 245 -4.35 -17.33 9.39
N TYR A 246 -5.60 -17.00 9.67
CA TYR A 246 -6.04 -15.62 9.81
C TYR A 246 -5.87 -15.17 11.26
N GLN A 247 -4.86 -14.34 11.50
CA GLN A 247 -4.52 -13.79 12.82
C GLN A 247 -5.29 -12.49 13.04
N ILE A 248 -6.33 -12.52 13.83
CA ILE A 248 -7.25 -11.40 14.09
C ILE A 248 -6.69 -10.56 15.24
N PHE A 249 -6.63 -9.25 15.05
CA PHE A 249 -6.10 -8.32 16.04
C PHE A 249 -7.00 -7.13 16.34
N ASP A 250 -8.10 -6.92 15.61
CA ASP A 250 -9.13 -5.93 15.97
C ASP A 250 -10.50 -6.34 15.44
N PHE A 251 -11.55 -5.79 16.07
CA PHE A 251 -12.95 -6.08 15.76
C PHE A 251 -13.80 -4.85 16.02
N VAL A 252 -14.65 -4.50 15.05
CA VAL A 252 -15.60 -3.39 15.13
C VAL A 252 -16.87 -3.71 14.33
N THR A 253 -17.93 -2.92 14.53
CA THR A 253 -19.08 -2.93 13.62
C THR A 253 -18.73 -2.22 12.31
N LEU A 254 -19.51 -2.46 11.25
CA LEU A 254 -19.31 -1.77 9.97
C LEU A 254 -19.49 -0.24 10.11
N GLN A 255 -20.40 0.22 10.96
CA GLN A 255 -20.62 1.65 11.20
C GLN A 255 -19.40 2.31 11.86
N GLU A 256 -18.77 1.63 12.80
CA GLU A 256 -17.53 2.08 13.44
C GLU A 256 -16.35 2.05 12.46
N PHE A 257 -16.26 1.01 11.62
CA PHE A 257 -15.23 0.90 10.57
C PHE A 257 -15.34 2.04 9.54
N GLU A 258 -16.58 2.41 9.16
CA GLU A 258 -16.86 3.54 8.26
C GLU A 258 -16.80 4.91 8.96
N MET A 259 -16.41 4.95 10.24
CA MET A 259 -16.34 6.15 11.07
C MET A 259 -17.68 6.91 11.21
N LYS A 260 -18.80 6.19 11.07
CA LYS A 260 -20.16 6.76 11.25
C LYS A 260 -20.55 6.82 12.72
N THR A 261 -19.99 5.96 13.53
CA THR A 261 -20.16 5.92 14.98
C THR A 261 -18.79 5.72 15.64
N LYS A 262 -18.70 6.11 16.92
CA LYS A 262 -17.50 5.85 17.73
C LYS A 262 -17.52 4.42 18.24
N SER A 263 -16.37 3.76 18.25
CA SER A 263 -16.19 2.44 18.83
C SER A 263 -15.91 2.54 20.33
N ALA A 264 -15.95 1.41 21.00
CA ALA A 264 -15.30 1.23 22.29
C ALA A 264 -13.76 1.42 22.15
N ILE A 265 -13.07 1.67 23.27
CA ILE A 265 -11.60 1.69 23.31
C ILE A 265 -11.04 0.29 23.06
N PHE A 266 -9.76 0.20 22.66
CA PHE A 266 -9.17 -1.06 22.22
C PHE A 266 -9.24 -2.16 23.29
N SER A 267 -8.96 -1.85 24.55
CA SER A 267 -9.01 -2.86 25.62
C SER A 267 -10.38 -3.52 25.80
N GLU A 268 -11.46 -2.80 25.52
CA GLU A 268 -12.82 -3.35 25.57
C GLU A 268 -13.10 -4.24 24.35
N ARG A 269 -12.71 -3.78 23.16
CA ARG A 269 -12.81 -4.59 21.93
C ARG A 269 -11.99 -5.87 22.03
N TYR A 270 -10.78 -5.80 22.60
CA TYR A 270 -9.93 -6.98 22.79
C TYR A 270 -10.54 -7.99 23.78
N LYS A 271 -11.12 -7.53 24.88
CA LYS A 271 -11.85 -8.40 25.80
C LYS A 271 -13.05 -9.09 25.13
N GLU A 272 -13.74 -8.39 24.24
CA GLU A 272 -14.84 -8.99 23.47
C GLU A 272 -14.31 -10.06 22.51
N MET A 273 -13.24 -9.80 21.78
CA MET A 273 -12.58 -10.81 20.94
C MET A 273 -12.14 -12.03 21.76
N GLN A 274 -11.57 -11.84 22.95
CA GLN A 274 -11.19 -12.95 23.84
C GLN A 274 -12.39 -13.83 24.20
N LYS A 275 -13.57 -13.24 24.46
CA LYS A 275 -14.80 -14.00 24.69
C LYS A 275 -15.24 -14.78 23.46
N MET A 276 -15.23 -14.12 22.27
CA MET A 276 -15.62 -14.74 21.01
C MET A 276 -14.75 -15.95 20.67
N PHE A 277 -13.44 -15.88 20.98
CA PHE A 277 -12.50 -16.97 20.75
C PHE A 277 -12.51 -18.08 21.78
N LYS A 278 -13.29 -17.94 22.87
CA LYS A 278 -13.37 -18.97 23.91
C LYS A 278 -13.91 -20.27 23.33
N GLY A 279 -13.10 -21.32 23.41
CA GLY A 279 -13.43 -22.64 22.87
C GLY A 279 -13.18 -22.79 21.35
N ASN A 280 -12.44 -21.87 20.75
CA ASN A 280 -12.03 -22.01 19.34
C ASN A 280 -11.21 -23.30 19.14
N LYS A 281 -11.59 -24.07 18.13
CA LYS A 281 -10.88 -25.30 17.68
C LYS A 281 -10.37 -25.20 16.25
N PHE A 282 -10.64 -24.11 15.56
CA PHE A 282 -10.17 -23.88 14.19
C PHE A 282 -8.72 -23.46 14.16
N THR A 283 -7.91 -24.11 13.37
CA THR A 283 -6.52 -23.72 13.13
C THR A 283 -6.40 -22.57 12.14
N THR A 284 -7.45 -22.35 11.35
CA THR A 284 -7.52 -21.33 10.28
C THR A 284 -7.77 -19.92 10.81
N ILE A 285 -8.21 -19.77 12.07
CA ILE A 285 -8.37 -18.47 12.73
C ILE A 285 -7.69 -18.48 14.09
N LYS A 286 -7.00 -17.40 14.43
CA LYS A 286 -6.37 -17.20 15.74
C LYS A 286 -6.61 -15.76 16.21
N LEU A 287 -6.81 -15.59 17.50
CA LEU A 287 -6.71 -14.27 18.13
C LEU A 287 -5.23 -13.96 18.34
N LEU A 288 -4.75 -12.87 17.78
CA LEU A 288 -3.39 -12.40 18.01
C LEU A 288 -3.28 -11.95 19.48
N GLU A 289 -2.30 -12.48 20.20
CA GLU A 289 -2.02 -12.06 21.58
C GLU A 289 -1.57 -10.61 21.61
N GLN A 290 -2.15 -9.85 22.54
CA GLN A 290 -1.84 -8.44 22.75
C GLN A 290 -1.74 -8.17 24.26
N GLU A 291 -0.59 -7.65 24.68
CA GLU A 291 -0.25 -7.42 26.08
C GLU A 291 -0.02 -5.93 26.32
N ARG A 292 -0.55 -5.41 27.43
CA ARG A 292 -0.35 -4.00 27.81
C ARG A 292 1.09 -3.77 28.24
N ILE A 293 1.73 -2.76 27.68
CA ILE A 293 3.09 -2.32 28.03
C ILE A 293 2.98 -1.24 29.10
N THR A 294 3.62 -1.47 30.23
CA THR A 294 3.59 -0.56 31.39
C THR A 294 4.95 -0.12 31.87
N SER A 295 6.02 -0.74 31.36
CA SER A 295 7.39 -0.48 31.80
C SER A 295 8.39 -0.66 30.67
N GLN A 296 9.63 -0.20 30.91
CA GLN A 296 10.75 -0.47 30.02
C GLN A 296 11.06 -1.96 29.92
N GLU A 297 10.91 -2.71 31.03
CA GLU A 297 11.11 -4.16 31.07
C GLU A 297 10.13 -4.89 30.14
N ASP A 298 8.86 -4.47 30.10
CA ASP A 298 7.89 -5.00 29.16
C ASP A 298 8.32 -4.76 27.71
N PHE A 299 8.76 -3.54 27.42
CA PHE A 299 9.22 -3.17 26.06
C PHE A 299 10.46 -3.97 25.66
N ASP A 300 11.43 -4.13 26.56
CA ASP A 300 12.66 -4.87 26.31
C ASP A 300 12.36 -6.37 26.15
N ARG A 301 11.42 -6.92 26.94
CA ARG A 301 10.95 -8.30 26.77
C ARG A 301 10.34 -8.55 25.41
N TRP A 302 9.49 -7.63 24.90
CA TRP A 302 8.95 -7.72 23.54
C TRP A 302 10.02 -7.59 22.46
N SER A 303 11.03 -6.76 22.69
CA SER A 303 12.19 -6.67 21.79
C SER A 303 12.97 -8.00 21.78
N GLN A 304 13.13 -8.65 22.94
CA GLN A 304 13.77 -9.97 23.02
C GLN A 304 12.94 -11.05 22.32
N TYR A 305 11.61 -11.05 22.43
CA TYR A 305 10.76 -12.01 21.71
C TYR A 305 10.90 -11.87 20.18
N VAL A 306 11.13 -10.67 19.68
CA VAL A 306 11.40 -10.46 18.24
C VAL A 306 12.71 -11.13 17.84
N GLU A 307 13.75 -11.03 18.69
CA GLU A 307 15.05 -11.67 18.44
C GLU A 307 14.96 -13.19 18.49
N ASP A 308 14.39 -13.73 19.57
CA ASP A 308 14.31 -15.17 19.83
C ASP A 308 13.40 -15.89 18.81
N GLY A 309 12.28 -15.26 18.45
CA GLY A 309 11.32 -15.81 17.50
C GLY A 309 11.61 -15.46 16.04
N ASN A 310 12.70 -14.74 15.76
CA ASN A 310 13.03 -14.24 14.42
C ASN A 310 11.84 -13.54 13.74
N TRP A 311 11.08 -12.72 14.49
CA TRP A 311 9.89 -12.03 13.97
C TRP A 311 10.27 -10.78 13.17
N GLU A 312 9.36 -10.33 12.29
CA GLU A 312 9.49 -9.05 11.56
C GLU A 312 9.63 -7.84 12.50
N GLY A 313 9.12 -7.97 13.72
CA GLY A 313 9.06 -6.94 14.72
C GLY A 313 7.84 -7.08 15.60
N PHE A 314 7.44 -6.00 16.25
CA PHE A 314 6.20 -5.95 17.01
C PHE A 314 5.45 -4.64 16.77
N MET A 315 4.16 -4.67 17.09
CA MET A 315 3.24 -3.54 16.98
C MET A 315 2.90 -3.00 18.35
N LEU A 316 2.68 -1.70 18.42
CA LEU A 316 2.11 -1.03 19.61
C LEU A 316 0.81 -0.35 19.19
N ARG A 317 -0.29 -0.77 19.82
CA ARG A 317 -1.62 -0.21 19.62
C ARG A 317 -2.06 0.54 20.88
N LYS A 318 -2.38 1.81 20.71
CA LYS A 318 -2.88 2.63 21.83
C LYS A 318 -4.30 2.24 22.20
N ASP A 319 -4.60 2.32 23.50
CA ASP A 319 -5.92 2.01 24.07
C ASP A 319 -6.90 3.16 23.84
N VAL A 320 -7.35 3.30 22.59
CA VAL A 320 -8.28 4.34 22.15
C VAL A 320 -9.37 3.76 21.24
N GLU A 321 -10.35 4.58 20.88
CA GLU A 321 -11.37 4.27 19.88
C GLU A 321 -10.73 3.85 18.54
N PHE A 322 -11.48 3.11 17.72
CA PHE A 322 -11.01 2.72 16.37
C PHE A 322 -10.90 3.94 15.47
N GLU A 323 -9.88 3.95 14.65
CA GLU A 323 -9.67 5.01 13.65
C GLU A 323 -9.07 4.42 12.36
N VAL A 324 -9.31 5.07 11.24
CA VAL A 324 -8.78 4.68 9.94
C VAL A 324 -7.68 5.63 9.47
N GLY A 325 -6.90 5.19 8.49
CA GLY A 325 -5.78 5.98 7.98
C GLY A 325 -4.51 5.81 8.80
N ARG A 326 -3.53 6.65 8.50
CA ARG A 326 -2.24 6.61 9.19
C ARG A 326 -2.28 7.38 10.51
N THR A 327 -2.04 6.68 11.60
CA THR A 327 -2.19 7.23 12.95
C THR A 327 -0.96 6.99 13.84
N LYS A 328 -0.75 7.87 14.82
CA LYS A 328 0.23 7.72 15.88
C LYS A 328 -0.24 6.76 16.99
N ASN A 329 -1.51 6.36 16.96
CA ASN A 329 -2.09 5.41 17.91
C ASN A 329 -1.83 3.95 17.50
N LEU A 330 -1.23 3.73 16.32
CA LEU A 330 -0.70 2.45 15.89
C LEU A 330 0.74 2.63 15.43
N LEU A 331 1.68 1.99 16.13
CA LEU A 331 3.10 2.08 15.87
C LEU A 331 3.65 0.70 15.50
N LYS A 332 4.73 0.67 14.76
CA LYS A 332 5.48 -0.54 14.45
C LYS A 332 6.95 -0.37 14.79
N ILE A 333 7.47 -1.38 15.41
CA ILE A 333 8.89 -1.57 15.68
C ILE A 333 9.34 -2.73 14.78
N LYS A 334 10.34 -2.50 13.95
CA LYS A 334 10.89 -3.52 13.07
C LYS A 334 12.27 -3.92 13.53
N LYS A 335 12.56 -5.20 13.47
CA LYS A 335 13.93 -5.70 13.52
C LYS A 335 14.63 -5.28 12.22
N PHE A 336 15.86 -4.84 12.35
CA PHE A 336 16.72 -4.57 11.21
C PHE A 336 18.13 -5.03 11.57
N ASP A 337 18.71 -5.78 10.68
CA ASP A 337 20.15 -6.04 10.69
C ASP A 337 20.88 -4.91 9.98
N ASP A 338 22.15 -4.75 10.25
CA ASP A 338 23.01 -3.90 9.45
C ASP A 338 24.34 -4.63 9.14
N ALA A 339 24.87 -4.33 7.97
CA ALA A 339 26.17 -4.83 7.54
C ALA A 339 26.89 -3.77 6.72
N GLU A 340 28.20 -3.89 6.66
CA GLU A 340 29.06 -2.98 5.92
C GLU A 340 29.31 -3.52 4.51
N TYR A 341 29.25 -2.63 3.52
CA TYR A 341 29.46 -2.95 2.11
C TYR A 341 30.27 -1.85 1.44
N VAL A 342 31.02 -2.21 0.41
CA VAL A 342 31.68 -1.26 -0.46
C VAL A 342 30.74 -0.92 -1.62
N VAL A 343 30.58 0.37 -1.91
CA VAL A 343 29.79 0.81 -3.07
C VAL A 343 30.57 0.51 -4.34
N LYS A 344 30.01 -0.33 -5.20
CA LYS A 344 30.60 -0.72 -6.51
C LYS A 344 30.31 0.29 -7.58
N ASP A 345 29.07 0.80 -7.61
CA ASP A 345 28.59 1.68 -8.67
C ASP A 345 27.33 2.45 -8.20
N ILE A 346 26.82 3.33 -9.05
CA ILE A 346 25.62 4.12 -8.82
C ILE A 346 24.65 4.01 -10.00
N GLU A 347 23.34 3.96 -9.71
CA GLU A 347 22.29 4.09 -10.72
C GLU A 347 21.74 5.52 -10.72
N ILE A 348 21.70 6.18 -11.89
CA ILE A 348 21.20 7.55 -12.03
C ILE A 348 19.82 7.53 -12.70
N ALA A 349 18.87 8.32 -12.21
CA ALA A 349 17.56 8.50 -12.83
C ALA A 349 16.95 9.88 -12.55
N GLU A 350 15.95 10.25 -13.35
CA GLU A 350 15.05 11.34 -13.03
C GLU A 350 14.11 10.91 -11.91
N MET A 351 14.02 11.70 -10.87
CA MET A 351 13.21 11.46 -9.68
C MET A 351 12.32 12.66 -9.37
N THR A 352 11.28 12.43 -8.58
CA THR A 352 10.38 13.49 -8.12
C THR A 352 10.42 13.55 -6.59
N THR A 353 10.57 14.74 -6.03
CA THR A 353 10.44 15.01 -4.59
C THR A 353 9.41 16.08 -4.34
N SER A 354 8.79 16.06 -3.17
CA SER A 354 7.87 17.13 -2.75
C SER A 354 8.65 18.17 -1.94
N GLU A 355 8.58 19.43 -2.36
CA GLU A 355 9.18 20.56 -1.63
C GLU A 355 8.09 21.41 -0.98
N PRO A 356 8.27 21.82 0.28
CA PRO A 356 7.35 22.76 0.93
C PRO A 356 7.21 24.03 0.10
N GLY A 357 5.97 24.40 -0.23
CA GLY A 357 5.65 25.59 -1.01
C GLY A 357 5.84 25.52 -2.53
N LYS A 358 6.44 24.43 -3.05
CA LYS A 358 6.68 24.28 -4.51
C LYS A 358 6.01 23.02 -5.11
N GLY A 359 5.44 22.13 -4.26
CA GLY A 359 4.84 20.89 -4.72
C GLY A 359 5.87 19.86 -5.19
N ASN A 360 5.53 19.08 -6.21
CA ASN A 360 6.40 18.05 -6.76
C ASN A 360 7.43 18.64 -7.72
N VAL A 361 8.71 18.51 -7.36
CA VAL A 361 9.85 18.99 -8.15
C VAL A 361 10.61 17.80 -8.71
N LYS A 362 10.87 17.81 -10.04
CA LYS A 362 11.71 16.82 -10.70
C LYS A 362 13.19 17.20 -10.56
N PHE A 363 14.03 16.20 -10.39
CA PHE A 363 15.48 16.35 -10.40
C PHE A 363 16.16 15.06 -10.87
N THR A 364 17.33 15.17 -11.45
CA THR A 364 18.18 14.02 -11.78
C THR A 364 19.21 13.82 -10.69
N GLY A 365 19.42 12.57 -10.27
CA GLY A 365 20.36 12.24 -9.22
C GLY A 365 20.56 10.73 -9.08
N VAL A 366 21.39 10.31 -8.13
CA VAL A 366 21.61 8.90 -7.80
C VAL A 366 20.29 8.28 -7.31
N LYS A 367 19.76 7.33 -8.06
CA LYS A 367 18.57 6.56 -7.71
C LYS A 367 18.89 5.54 -6.64
N SER A 368 19.98 4.79 -6.82
CA SER A 368 20.46 3.78 -5.89
C SER A 368 21.99 3.63 -5.93
N LEU A 369 22.57 3.26 -4.81
CA LEU A 369 23.93 2.74 -4.72
C LEU A 369 23.90 1.25 -5.05
N ILE A 370 24.88 0.76 -5.76
CA ILE A 370 25.05 -0.67 -6.08
C ILE A 370 26.13 -1.24 -5.17
N ILE A 371 25.76 -2.25 -4.40
CA ILE A 371 26.66 -3.01 -3.52
C ILE A 371 26.64 -4.47 -3.94
N GLU A 372 27.62 -5.25 -3.50
CA GLU A 372 27.65 -6.69 -3.69
C GLU A 372 27.31 -7.42 -2.39
N HIS A 373 26.33 -8.32 -2.44
CA HIS A 373 26.00 -9.24 -1.36
C HIS A 373 26.12 -10.67 -1.87
N LYS A 374 27.12 -11.40 -1.37
CA LYS A 374 27.40 -12.81 -1.76
C LYS A 374 27.42 -13.03 -3.29
N GLY A 375 28.13 -12.17 -4.01
CA GLY A 375 28.29 -12.25 -5.46
C GLY A 375 27.13 -11.71 -6.28
N ASN A 376 26.08 -11.14 -5.65
CA ASN A 376 24.93 -10.54 -6.32
C ASN A 376 24.89 -9.04 -6.10
N ASP A 377 24.56 -8.28 -7.15
CA ASP A 377 24.36 -6.85 -7.04
C ASP A 377 23.04 -6.52 -6.36
N VAL A 378 23.10 -5.66 -5.34
CA VAL A 378 21.93 -5.18 -4.58
C VAL A 378 21.85 -3.67 -4.66
N ASN A 379 20.67 -3.16 -4.97
CA ASN A 379 20.39 -1.74 -5.09
C ASN A 379 19.92 -1.14 -3.76
N VAL A 380 20.69 -0.18 -3.22
CA VAL A 380 20.35 0.58 -2.00
C VAL A 380 19.83 1.95 -2.41
N GLY A 381 18.51 2.07 -2.53
CA GLY A 381 17.84 3.31 -2.97
C GLY A 381 17.27 4.17 -1.85
N SER A 382 17.14 3.63 -0.64
CA SER A 382 16.61 4.33 0.53
C SER A 382 17.71 4.91 1.42
N GLY A 383 17.39 5.94 2.22
CA GLY A 383 18.35 6.55 3.15
C GLY A 383 19.23 7.64 2.54
N LEU A 384 19.11 7.93 1.25
CA LEU A 384 19.88 8.98 0.57
C LEU A 384 19.09 10.29 0.60
N SER A 385 19.72 11.38 1.04
CA SER A 385 19.14 12.70 0.91
C SER A 385 19.19 13.22 -0.53
N ARG A 386 18.38 14.24 -0.84
CA ARG A 386 18.39 14.85 -2.17
C ARG A 386 19.76 15.46 -2.51
N GLU A 387 20.37 16.11 -1.54
CA GLU A 387 21.70 16.73 -1.66
C GLU A 387 22.75 15.66 -2.00
N GLN A 388 22.76 14.55 -1.25
CA GLN A 388 23.64 13.42 -1.52
C GLN A 388 23.43 12.84 -2.92
N ARG A 389 22.18 12.69 -3.35
CA ARG A 389 21.84 12.16 -4.69
C ARG A 389 22.39 13.04 -5.81
N ILE A 390 22.28 14.36 -5.66
CA ILE A 390 22.77 15.33 -6.65
C ILE A 390 24.31 15.42 -6.60
N GLU A 391 24.89 15.45 -5.40
CA GLU A 391 26.32 15.54 -5.20
C GLU A 391 27.06 14.31 -5.75
N TRP A 392 26.59 13.11 -5.41
CA TRP A 392 27.22 11.88 -5.86
C TRP A 392 27.01 11.61 -7.35
N MET A 393 25.95 12.12 -7.96
CA MET A 393 25.81 12.10 -9.41
C MET A 393 26.88 12.98 -10.09
N LYS A 394 27.16 14.17 -9.53
CA LYS A 394 28.18 15.10 -10.06
C LYS A 394 29.60 14.62 -9.78
N HIS A 395 29.80 13.97 -8.66
CA HIS A 395 31.09 13.51 -8.16
C HIS A 395 31.03 12.04 -7.67
N PRO A 396 30.91 11.06 -8.61
CA PRO A 396 30.76 9.65 -8.26
C PRO A 396 31.89 9.09 -7.36
N SER A 397 33.11 9.61 -7.50
CA SER A 397 34.27 9.23 -6.70
C SER A 397 34.13 9.53 -5.19
N LYS A 398 33.16 10.36 -4.80
CA LYS A 398 32.86 10.62 -3.38
C LYS A 398 32.12 9.48 -2.70
N ILE A 399 31.52 8.56 -3.47
CA ILE A 399 30.76 7.46 -2.92
C ILE A 399 31.20 6.09 -3.47
N ILE A 400 31.56 5.97 -4.75
CA ILE A 400 32.08 4.72 -5.31
C ILE A 400 33.40 4.37 -4.63
N GLY A 401 33.54 3.11 -4.19
CA GLY A 401 34.68 2.62 -3.44
C GLY A 401 34.65 2.95 -1.93
N LYS A 402 33.65 3.72 -1.45
CA LYS A 402 33.46 3.98 -0.01
C LYS A 402 32.77 2.80 0.66
N THR A 403 33.14 2.54 1.91
CA THR A 403 32.42 1.64 2.79
C THR A 403 31.19 2.35 3.34
N ILE A 404 30.05 1.68 3.32
CA ILE A 404 28.78 2.15 3.85
C ILE A 404 28.17 1.11 4.79
N THR A 405 27.47 1.54 5.81
CA THR A 405 26.56 0.67 6.58
C THR A 405 25.20 0.66 5.91
N VAL A 406 24.73 -0.52 5.52
CA VAL A 406 23.39 -0.76 4.99
C VAL A 406 22.56 -1.47 6.06
N LYS A 407 21.47 -0.84 6.45
CA LYS A 407 20.43 -1.42 7.29
C LYS A 407 19.45 -2.17 6.40
N TYR A 408 19.11 -3.40 6.73
CA TYR A 408 18.15 -4.22 5.97
C TYR A 408 17.28 -5.05 6.91
N PHE A 409 16.14 -5.53 6.40
CA PHE A 409 15.19 -6.28 7.21
C PHE A 409 15.60 -7.75 7.33
N GLU A 410 15.89 -8.40 6.19
CA GLU A 410 16.28 -9.80 6.12
C GLU A 410 17.03 -10.09 4.81
N ILE A 411 17.65 -11.24 4.75
CA ILE A 411 18.22 -11.79 3.53
C ILE A 411 17.15 -12.62 2.83
N THR A 412 16.86 -12.30 1.57
CA THR A 412 15.91 -13.03 0.72
C THR A 412 16.63 -13.82 -0.35
N LYS A 413 16.00 -14.90 -0.85
CA LYS A 413 16.51 -15.70 -1.97
C LYS A 413 15.53 -15.68 -3.13
N ASN A 414 16.04 -15.51 -4.34
CA ASN A 414 15.23 -15.67 -5.55
C ASN A 414 15.09 -17.17 -5.91
N LYS A 415 14.35 -17.46 -7.01
CA LYS A 415 14.11 -18.85 -7.47
C LYS A 415 15.40 -19.60 -7.86
N GLN A 416 16.45 -18.89 -8.16
CA GLN A 416 17.79 -19.42 -8.48
C GLN A 416 18.69 -19.58 -7.25
N GLY A 417 18.18 -19.28 -6.04
CA GLY A 417 18.93 -19.36 -4.80
C GLY A 417 19.88 -18.17 -4.54
N GLN A 418 19.82 -17.13 -5.40
CA GLN A 418 20.66 -15.95 -5.22
C GLN A 418 20.12 -15.09 -4.08
N GLU A 419 21.01 -14.69 -3.17
CA GLU A 419 20.66 -13.87 -2.00
C GLU A 419 20.60 -12.37 -2.35
N SER A 420 19.69 -11.67 -1.68
CA SER A 420 19.53 -10.23 -1.75
C SER A 420 19.07 -9.68 -0.40
N LEU A 421 19.15 -8.38 -0.21
CA LEU A 421 18.70 -7.69 1.01
C LEU A 421 17.26 -7.16 0.83
N ARG A 422 16.38 -7.42 1.81
CA ARG A 422 15.02 -6.88 1.83
C ARG A 422 15.02 -5.49 2.46
N PHE A 423 14.48 -4.49 1.74
CA PHE A 423 14.40 -3.09 2.15
C PHE A 423 15.74 -2.44 2.55
N PRO A 424 16.80 -2.58 1.74
CA PRO A 424 18.10 -2.03 2.07
C PRO A 424 18.05 -0.50 2.13
N THR A 425 18.62 0.06 3.18
CA THR A 425 18.62 1.50 3.47
C THR A 425 20.00 1.94 3.90
N LEU A 426 20.54 2.99 3.28
CA LEU A 426 21.80 3.61 3.70
C LEU A 426 21.65 4.16 5.13
N LYS A 427 22.53 3.73 6.04
CA LYS A 427 22.59 4.19 7.44
C LYS A 427 23.74 5.16 7.66
N TYR A 428 24.90 4.82 7.15
CA TYR A 428 26.13 5.60 7.35
C TYR A 428 27.08 5.46 6.16
N VAL A 429 27.92 6.48 5.93
CA VAL A 429 29.00 6.48 4.93
C VAL A 429 30.33 6.76 5.66
N TYR A 430 31.32 5.91 5.46
CA TYR A 430 32.65 6.07 6.07
C TYR A 430 33.57 6.85 5.11
N GLU A 431 33.90 8.08 5.48
CA GLU A 431 34.74 8.93 4.63
C GLU A 431 36.20 8.48 4.55
N ASN A 432 36.74 7.88 5.61
CA ASN A 432 38.17 7.55 5.76
C ASN A 432 38.50 6.05 5.60
N GLY A 433 37.61 5.29 4.97
CA GLY A 433 37.80 3.86 4.79
C GLY A 433 37.78 3.06 6.08
N ARG A 434 36.95 2.02 6.17
CA ARG A 434 37.00 1.00 7.22
C ARG A 434 37.28 -0.33 6.50
N ASN A 435 38.23 -1.10 7.00
CA ASN A 435 38.45 -2.45 6.48
C ASN A 435 37.19 -3.28 6.79
N VAL A 436 36.54 -3.80 5.76
CA VAL A 436 35.36 -4.67 5.82
C VAL A 436 35.84 -6.12 5.81
#